data_be67d356a3dc69085f4cac3ad4113259
#
_entry.id   be67d356a3dc69085f4cac3ad4113259
#
_cell.length_a   1.000
_cell.length_b   1.000
_cell.length_c   1.000
_cell.angle_alpha   90.00
_cell.angle_beta   90.00
_cell.angle_gamma   90.00
#
_symmetry.space_group_name_H-M   'P 1'
#
loop_
_entity.id
_entity.type
_entity.pdbx_description
1 polymer ?
#
loop_
_entity_poly.entity_id
_entity_poly.type
_entity_poly.pdbx_seq_one_letter_code
_entity_poly.pdbx_strand_id
1 'polypeptide(L)' 'MERYEIILYWSAEDIVFIAEVPELPGCMAHGDTQEEALANVKEAMQLWIATAREFGDPVPEPRGRLMYA' A
#
# COMPACT_ATOMS: atom_id res chain seq x y z
N MET A 1 -7.66 11.03 5.67
CA MET A 1 -6.41 10.83 4.92
C MET A 1 -5.63 9.68 5.52
N GLU A 2 -5.20 8.76 4.68
CA GLU A 2 -4.43 7.62 5.15
C GLU A 2 -2.98 8.02 5.39
N ARG A 3 -2.43 7.61 6.54
CA ARG A 3 -1.07 7.96 6.94
C ARG A 3 -0.12 6.77 6.95
N TYR A 4 -0.47 5.71 6.23
CA TYR A 4 0.37 4.53 6.14
C TYR A 4 1.61 4.81 5.31
N GLU A 5 2.71 4.17 5.69
CA GLU A 5 3.93 4.22 4.89
C GLU A 5 3.69 3.52 3.55
N ILE A 6 4.26 4.10 2.50
CA ILE A 6 4.22 3.52 1.18
C ILE A 6 5.67 3.36 0.72
N ILE A 7 6.04 2.13 0.34
CA ILE A 7 7.34 1.85 -0.24
C ILE A 7 7.18 1.77 -1.74
N LEU A 8 7.90 2.62 -2.45
CA LEU A 8 7.83 2.70 -3.91
C LEU A 8 9.16 2.29 -4.49
N TYR A 9 9.16 1.31 -5.40
CA TYR A 9 10.41 0.83 -5.99
C TYR A 9 10.20 0.30 -7.40
N TRP A 10 11.31 0.19 -8.12
CA TRP A 10 11.31 -0.37 -9.47
C TRP A 10 11.49 -1.89 -9.41
N SER A 11 10.63 -2.61 -10.10
CA SER A 11 10.75 -4.06 -10.25
C SER A 11 11.33 -4.37 -11.62
N ALA A 12 12.60 -4.73 -11.66
CA ALA A 12 13.26 -5.09 -12.91
C ALA A 12 12.70 -6.39 -13.49
N GLU A 13 12.21 -7.26 -12.63
CA GLU A 13 11.63 -8.54 -13.02
C GLU A 13 10.32 -8.34 -13.78
N ASP A 14 9.45 -7.47 -13.25
CA ASP A 14 8.13 -7.21 -13.83
C ASP A 14 8.11 -6.01 -14.76
N ILE A 15 9.20 -5.24 -14.79
CA ILE A 15 9.35 -4.04 -15.63
C ILE A 15 8.23 -3.03 -15.31
N VAL A 16 7.98 -2.82 -14.05
CA VAL A 16 7.00 -1.84 -13.55
C VAL A 16 7.48 -1.25 -12.23
N PHE A 17 6.91 -0.12 -11.85
CA PHE A 17 7.06 0.38 -10.50
C PHE A 17 6.06 -0.31 -9.59
N ILE A 18 6.48 -0.62 -8.37
CA ILE A 18 5.64 -1.25 -7.36
C ILE A 18 5.52 -0.32 -6.17
N ALA A 19 4.32 -0.26 -5.60
CA ALA A 19 4.07 0.46 -4.36
C ALA A 19 3.46 -0.53 -3.36
N GLU A 20 4.01 -0.57 -2.16
CA GLU A 20 3.56 -1.47 -1.10
C GLU A 20 3.22 -0.68 0.15
N VAL A 21 2.21 -1.16 0.89
CA VAL A 21 1.87 -0.62 2.20
C VAL A 21 2.21 -1.70 3.23
N PRO A 22 3.39 -1.60 3.88
CA PRO A 22 3.85 -2.67 4.77
C PRO A 22 2.91 -2.94 5.95
N GLU A 23 2.23 -1.92 6.43
CA GLU A 23 1.33 -2.05 7.57
C GLU A 23 0.00 -2.72 7.23
N LEU A 24 -0.33 -2.83 5.95
CA LEU A 24 -1.54 -3.50 5.49
C LEU A 24 -1.14 -4.74 4.69
N PRO A 25 -1.13 -5.92 5.32
CA PRO A 25 -0.63 -7.13 4.65
C PRO A 25 -1.29 -7.39 3.30
N GLY A 26 -0.48 -7.59 2.27
CA GLY A 26 -0.95 -7.86 0.92
C GLY A 26 -1.40 -6.62 0.15
N CYS A 27 -1.35 -5.43 0.75
CA CYS A 27 -1.77 -4.22 0.06
C CYS A 27 -0.61 -3.70 -0.80
N MET A 28 -0.73 -3.86 -2.11
CA MET A 28 0.27 -3.41 -3.06
C MET A 28 -0.38 -3.14 -4.41
N ALA A 29 0.31 -2.36 -5.22
CA ALA A 29 -0.13 -2.06 -6.57
C ALA A 29 1.08 -1.78 -7.45
N HIS A 30 0.86 -1.65 -8.75
CA HIS A 30 1.93 -1.36 -9.69
C HIS A 30 1.48 -0.29 -10.69
N GLY A 31 2.43 0.22 -11.43
CA GLY A 31 2.17 1.20 -12.49
C GLY A 31 3.38 1.36 -13.38
N ASP A 32 3.17 1.92 -14.55
CA ASP A 32 4.25 2.17 -15.51
C ASP A 32 5.13 3.36 -15.08
N THR A 33 4.60 4.22 -14.24
CA THR A 33 5.32 5.33 -13.65
C THR A 33 5.18 5.31 -12.13
N GLN A 34 6.05 6.06 -11.44
CA GLN A 34 5.95 6.17 -9.99
C GLN A 34 4.61 6.78 -9.57
N GLU A 35 4.17 7.80 -10.26
CA GLU A 35 2.90 8.48 -9.99
C GLU A 35 1.73 7.53 -10.16
N GLU A 36 1.78 6.69 -11.18
CA GLU A 36 0.73 5.72 -11.45
C GLU A 36 0.67 4.64 -10.38
N ALA A 37 1.84 4.09 -9.99
CA ALA A 37 1.90 3.10 -8.92
C ALA A 37 1.38 3.67 -7.60
N LEU A 38 1.73 4.93 -7.31
CA LEU A 38 1.28 5.60 -6.11
C LEU A 38 -0.24 5.81 -6.11
N ALA A 39 -0.81 6.26 -7.23
CA ALA A 39 -2.25 6.44 -7.35
C ALA A 39 -2.98 5.11 -7.18
N ASN A 40 -2.45 4.05 -7.79
CA ASN A 40 -3.05 2.73 -7.73
C ASN A 40 -3.00 2.14 -6.32
N VAL A 41 -1.91 2.32 -5.59
CA VAL A 41 -1.81 1.79 -4.24
C VAL A 41 -2.73 2.53 -3.27
N LYS A 42 -2.99 3.82 -3.51
CA LYS A 42 -3.95 4.55 -2.69
C LYS A 42 -5.36 4.01 -2.84
N GLU A 43 -5.75 3.63 -4.05
CA GLU A 43 -7.03 2.97 -4.28
C GLU A 43 -7.07 1.58 -3.62
N ALA A 44 -5.98 0.81 -3.76
CA ALA A 44 -5.88 -0.50 -3.14
C ALA A 44 -5.97 -0.41 -1.61
N MET A 45 -5.37 0.64 -1.04
CA MET A 45 -5.42 0.89 0.39
C MET A 45 -6.85 1.14 0.87
N GLN A 46 -7.59 1.97 0.16
CA GLN A 46 -8.98 2.27 0.50
C GLN A 46 -9.85 1.01 0.42
N LEU A 47 -9.64 0.20 -0.62
CA LEU A 47 -10.36 -1.06 -0.77
C LEU A 47 -10.01 -2.04 0.33
N TRP A 48 -8.73 -2.12 0.69
CA TRP A 48 -8.27 -3.00 1.77
C TRP A 48 -8.97 -2.65 3.08
N ILE A 49 -8.99 -1.35 3.42
CA ILE A 49 -9.61 -0.88 4.64
C ILE A 49 -11.13 -1.12 4.65
N ALA A 50 -11.77 -0.81 3.53
CA ALA A 50 -13.22 -1.02 3.41
C ALA A 50 -13.58 -2.49 3.55
N THR A 51 -12.81 -3.38 2.94
CA THR A 51 -13.02 -4.82 3.02
C THR A 51 -12.82 -5.33 4.45
N ALA A 52 -11.76 -4.87 5.12
CA ALA A 52 -11.50 -5.26 6.50
C ALA A 52 -12.66 -4.86 7.42
N ARG A 53 -13.17 -3.64 7.26
CA ARG A 53 -14.30 -3.16 8.04
C ARG A 53 -15.57 -3.95 7.77
N GLU A 54 -15.80 -4.31 6.53
CA GLU A 54 -16.97 -5.10 6.14
C GLU A 54 -16.99 -6.47 6.81
N PHE A 55 -15.81 -7.10 6.92
CA PHE A 55 -15.70 -8.41 7.55
C PHE A 55 -15.38 -8.36 9.04
N GLY A 56 -15.30 -7.16 9.60
CA GLY A 56 -15.01 -7.01 11.02
C GLY A 56 -13.58 -7.30 11.41
N ASP A 57 -12.67 -7.30 10.43
CA ASP A 57 -11.25 -7.50 10.69
C ASP A 57 -10.60 -6.23 11.23
N PRO A 58 -9.56 -6.36 12.06
CA PRO A 58 -8.87 -5.18 12.57
C PRO A 58 -8.15 -4.41 11.45
N VAL A 59 -8.21 -3.09 11.54
CA VAL A 59 -7.47 -2.20 10.63
C VAL A 59 -6.31 -1.62 11.43
N PRO A 60 -5.05 -1.94 11.07
CA PRO A 60 -3.90 -1.40 11.79
C PRO A 60 -3.87 0.12 11.75
N GLU A 61 -3.46 0.75 12.84
CA GLU A 61 -3.28 2.19 12.85
C GLU A 61 -1.98 2.57 12.16
N PRO A 62 -1.98 3.66 11.37
CA PRO A 62 -0.76 4.09 10.70
C PRO A 62 0.25 4.62 11.71
N ARG A 63 1.50 4.19 11.57
CA ARG A 63 2.58 4.58 12.47
C ARG A 63 3.39 5.77 11.97
N GLY A 64 3.21 6.14 10.70
CA GLY A 64 3.88 7.27 10.12
C GLY A 64 5.26 7.00 9.56
N ARG A 65 5.92 5.93 9.98
CA ARG A 65 7.16 5.46 9.38
C ARG A 65 7.47 4.04 9.83
N LEU A 66 8.31 3.36 9.06
CA LEU A 66 8.69 2.00 9.38
C LEU A 66 9.52 1.96 10.66
N MET A 67 9.27 0.94 11.48
CA MET A 67 10.00 0.68 12.70
C MET A 67 10.87 -0.55 12.49
N TYR A 68 12.12 -0.43 12.88
CA TYR A 68 13.07 -1.56 12.83
C TYR A 68 13.43 -1.96 14.24
N ALA A 69 13.40 -3.26 14.45
CA ALA A 69 13.78 -3.79 15.75
C ALA A 69 15.29 -3.72 15.95
#